data_25dcdccf47a0a0829940d5c180ba3a7d
#
_entry.id   25dcdccf47a0a0829940d5c180ba3a7d
#
_cell.length_a   1.000
_cell.length_b   1.000
_cell.length_c   1.000
_cell.angle_alpha   90.00
_cell.angle_beta   90.00
_cell.angle_gamma   90.00
#
_symmetry.space_group_name_H-M   'P 1'
#
loop_
_entity.id
_entity.type
_entity.pdbx_description
1 polymer ?
#
loop_
_entity_poly.entity_id
_entity_poly.type
_entity_poly.pdbx_seq_one_letter_code
_entity_poly.pdbx_strand_id
1 'polypeptide(L)'
;MEPMDDGHILIDVLSRAAAALAAPQADVGVIDRILASAPQEAGLACHLRMAPEGLVAAWDEEPSREQESFVDALGHCVALAFAAGIAGEEALLDNGAFAVELERTVAASRWRDQSLAVAVFTVHGLELGPGAIDQRDLILHVGALARSAVRHDDRVGHLGADHFALLFPRAGEFEARAAFKRVRAALARSELFAGGVLCGAAGFAEIDEHASGAELLADARERLSLARRRAYFPSDPTQPLAG
;
A
#
# COMPACT_ATOMS: atom_id res chain seq x y z
N MET A 1 -36.43 20.20 -22.48
CA MET A 1 -35.25 19.77 -21.72
C MET A 1 -34.80 18.51 -22.44
N GLU A 2 -33.81 18.68 -23.35
CA GLU A 2 -33.25 17.53 -24.07
C GLU A 2 -32.63 16.57 -23.07
N PRO A 3 -32.79 15.27 -23.21
CA PRO A 3 -32.05 14.31 -22.39
C PRO A 3 -30.56 14.56 -22.66
N MET A 4 -29.79 14.85 -21.60
CA MET A 4 -28.34 14.86 -21.70
C MET A 4 -27.93 13.49 -22.18
N ASP A 5 -27.17 13.46 -23.27
CA ASP A 5 -26.69 12.24 -23.91
C ASP A 5 -25.76 11.51 -22.93
N ASP A 6 -26.17 10.35 -22.44
CA ASP A 6 -25.45 9.55 -21.44
C ASP A 6 -24.00 9.30 -21.87
N GLY A 7 -23.74 9.17 -23.18
CA GLY A 7 -22.40 9.02 -23.74
C GLY A 7 -21.48 10.24 -23.46
N HIS A 8 -22.01 11.45 -23.43
CA HIS A 8 -21.23 12.65 -23.10
C HIS A 8 -20.78 12.67 -21.62
N ILE A 9 -21.62 12.20 -20.72
CA ILE A 9 -21.31 12.12 -19.28
C ILE A 9 -20.17 11.10 -19.06
N LEU A 10 -20.28 9.93 -19.66
CA LEU A 10 -19.25 8.87 -19.54
C LEU A 10 -17.87 9.34 -20.04
N ILE A 11 -17.84 10.03 -21.20
CA ILE A 11 -16.60 10.58 -21.78
C ILE A 11 -16.00 11.67 -20.87
N ASP A 12 -16.82 12.55 -20.28
CA ASP A 12 -16.34 13.62 -19.40
C ASP A 12 -15.75 13.03 -18.11
N VAL A 13 -16.42 12.06 -17.49
CA VAL A 13 -15.91 11.38 -16.29
C VAL A 13 -14.61 10.64 -16.59
N LEU A 14 -14.54 9.92 -17.71
CA LEU A 14 -13.33 9.21 -18.13
C LEU A 14 -12.16 10.18 -18.38
N SER A 15 -12.43 11.31 -19.05
CA SER A 15 -11.42 12.33 -19.33
C SER A 15 -10.86 12.97 -18.05
N ARG A 16 -11.73 13.25 -17.08
CA ARG A 16 -11.31 13.78 -15.77
C ARG A 16 -10.51 12.74 -14.97
N ALA A 17 -10.95 11.48 -14.99
CA ALA A 17 -10.22 10.39 -14.35
C ALA A 17 -8.82 10.20 -14.96
N ALA A 18 -8.72 10.17 -16.29
CA ALA A 18 -7.45 10.07 -17.00
C ALA A 18 -6.53 11.25 -16.71
N ALA A 19 -7.05 12.47 -16.69
CA ALA A 19 -6.28 13.67 -16.35
C ALA A 19 -5.79 13.66 -14.90
N ALA A 20 -6.62 13.20 -13.96
CA ALA A 20 -6.23 13.07 -12.55
C ALA A 20 -5.13 12.00 -12.36
N LEU A 21 -5.22 10.89 -13.08
CA LEU A 21 -4.23 9.82 -13.06
C LEU A 21 -2.92 10.22 -13.74
N ALA A 22 -2.95 11.10 -14.73
CA ALA A 22 -1.75 11.60 -15.43
C ALA A 22 -1.09 12.80 -14.71
N ALA A 23 -1.65 13.32 -13.64
CA ALA A 23 -1.10 14.47 -12.93
C ALA A 23 0.24 14.10 -12.23
N PRO A 24 1.26 14.97 -12.25
CA PRO A 24 2.57 14.69 -11.64
C PRO A 24 2.53 14.39 -10.14
N GLN A 25 1.50 14.86 -9.44
CA GLN A 25 1.27 14.60 -8.02
C GLN A 25 0.24 13.50 -7.78
N ALA A 26 -0.16 12.76 -8.81
CA ALA A 26 -1.09 11.67 -8.63
C ALA A 26 -0.45 10.59 -7.74
N ASP A 27 -1.21 10.17 -6.74
CA ASP A 27 -0.86 9.11 -5.82
C ASP A 27 -1.93 8.01 -5.85
N VAL A 28 -1.69 6.94 -5.13
CA VAL A 28 -2.62 5.82 -5.06
C VAL A 28 -3.99 6.24 -4.51
N GLY A 29 -4.04 7.23 -3.63
CA GLY A 29 -5.30 7.79 -3.15
C GLY A 29 -6.14 8.45 -4.27
N VAL A 30 -5.53 8.81 -5.40
CA VAL A 30 -6.27 9.25 -6.60
C VAL A 30 -7.05 8.09 -7.20
N ILE A 31 -6.44 6.91 -7.30
CA ILE A 31 -7.10 5.71 -7.84
C ILE A 31 -8.28 5.33 -6.94
N ASP A 32 -8.07 5.23 -5.62
CA ASP A 32 -9.14 4.90 -4.68
C ASP A 32 -10.31 5.89 -4.77
N ARG A 33 -10.02 7.20 -4.90
CA ARG A 33 -11.07 8.22 -5.09
C ARG A 33 -11.82 8.06 -6.40
N ILE A 34 -11.12 7.76 -7.50
CA ILE A 34 -11.74 7.55 -8.81
C ILE A 34 -12.65 6.32 -8.77
N LEU A 35 -12.19 5.20 -8.22
CA LEU A 35 -13.00 3.99 -8.11
C LEU A 35 -14.26 4.19 -7.26
N ALA A 36 -14.17 5.02 -6.23
CA ALA A 36 -15.31 5.34 -5.37
C ALA A 36 -16.28 6.33 -6.01
N SER A 37 -15.81 7.34 -6.77
CA SER A 37 -16.64 8.43 -7.26
C SER A 37 -17.11 8.27 -8.71
N ALA A 38 -16.31 7.63 -9.58
CA ALA A 38 -16.62 7.54 -11.01
C ALA A 38 -17.97 6.87 -11.31
N PRO A 39 -18.41 5.81 -10.63
CA PRO A 39 -19.74 5.24 -10.88
C PRO A 39 -20.86 6.26 -10.64
N GLN A 40 -20.81 6.97 -9.52
CA GLN A 40 -21.83 7.97 -9.16
C GLN A 40 -21.83 9.16 -10.11
N GLU A 41 -20.64 9.67 -10.48
CA GLU A 41 -20.48 10.77 -11.41
C GLU A 41 -20.94 10.41 -12.83
N ALA A 42 -20.75 9.15 -13.23
CA ALA A 42 -21.16 8.61 -14.51
C ALA A 42 -22.63 8.12 -14.53
N GLY A 43 -23.33 8.21 -13.41
CA GLY A 43 -24.73 7.76 -13.30
C GLY A 43 -24.88 6.24 -13.42
N LEU A 44 -23.84 5.48 -13.05
CA LEU A 44 -23.83 4.02 -13.16
C LEU A 44 -24.36 3.38 -11.87
N ALA A 45 -25.27 2.45 -12.00
CA ALA A 45 -25.72 1.59 -10.89
C ALA A 45 -24.77 0.39 -10.75
N CYS A 46 -23.53 0.67 -10.34
CA CYS A 46 -22.52 -0.37 -10.13
C CYS A 46 -21.51 0.03 -9.06
N HIS A 47 -20.79 -0.96 -8.56
CA HIS A 47 -19.62 -0.80 -7.72
C HIS A 47 -18.37 -1.25 -8.49
N LEU A 48 -17.38 -0.35 -8.61
CA LEU A 48 -16.11 -0.67 -9.22
C LEU A 48 -15.15 -1.25 -8.18
N ARG A 49 -14.46 -2.31 -8.57
CA ARG A 49 -13.37 -2.89 -7.76
C ARG A 49 -12.27 -3.39 -8.68
N MET A 50 -11.06 -3.37 -8.18
CA MET A 50 -9.98 -4.10 -8.84
C MET A 50 -10.12 -5.58 -8.51
N ALA A 51 -10.11 -6.39 -9.54
CA ALA A 51 -10.17 -7.84 -9.46
C ALA A 51 -8.95 -8.44 -10.18
N PRO A 52 -8.72 -9.75 -10.09
CA PRO A 52 -7.65 -10.46 -10.74
C PRO A 52 -7.50 -10.21 -12.23
N GLU A 53 -8.58 -10.10 -12.88
CA GLU A 53 -8.71 -9.89 -14.31
C GLU A 53 -8.66 -8.41 -14.72
N GLY A 54 -8.57 -7.48 -13.78
CA GLY A 54 -8.56 -6.04 -14.00
C GLY A 54 -9.65 -5.31 -13.24
N LEU A 55 -10.08 -4.16 -13.74
CA LEU A 55 -11.21 -3.42 -13.18
C LEU A 55 -12.51 -4.17 -13.49
N VAL A 56 -13.27 -4.48 -12.46
CA VAL A 56 -14.56 -5.18 -12.57
C VAL A 56 -15.66 -4.30 -11.98
N ALA A 57 -16.76 -4.21 -12.70
CA ALA A 57 -18.00 -3.61 -12.20
C ALA A 57 -18.93 -4.71 -11.67
N ALA A 58 -19.40 -4.56 -10.45
CA ALA A 58 -20.53 -5.30 -9.94
C ALA A 58 -21.80 -4.47 -10.26
N TRP A 59 -22.54 -4.88 -11.26
CA TRP A 59 -23.71 -4.18 -11.75
C TRP A 59 -24.96 -4.57 -10.96
N ASP A 60 -25.77 -3.58 -10.62
CA ASP A 60 -27.09 -3.79 -10.01
C ASP A 60 -28.15 -4.11 -11.07
N GLU A 61 -27.93 -3.67 -12.32
CA GLU A 61 -28.78 -3.91 -13.48
C GLU A 61 -27.91 -4.31 -14.68
N GLU A 62 -28.50 -4.85 -15.75
CA GLU A 62 -27.79 -5.23 -16.97
C GLU A 62 -27.19 -3.99 -17.67
N PRO A 63 -25.84 -3.92 -17.82
CA PRO A 63 -25.20 -2.73 -18.37
C PRO A 63 -25.44 -2.58 -19.86
N SER A 64 -25.45 -1.32 -20.34
CA SER A 64 -25.37 -1.06 -21.77
C SER A 64 -23.94 -1.29 -22.29
N ARG A 65 -23.79 -1.44 -23.62
CA ARG A 65 -22.46 -1.53 -24.26
C ARG A 65 -21.57 -0.32 -23.98
N GLU A 66 -22.15 0.86 -23.87
CA GLU A 66 -21.42 2.09 -23.58
C GLU A 66 -20.90 2.10 -22.14
N GLN A 67 -21.68 1.59 -21.19
CA GLN A 67 -21.30 1.44 -19.79
C GLN A 67 -20.19 0.41 -19.61
N GLU A 68 -20.27 -0.75 -20.29
CA GLU A 68 -19.18 -1.73 -20.32
C GLU A 68 -17.89 -1.14 -20.91
N SER A 69 -17.99 -0.44 -22.05
CA SER A 69 -16.85 0.21 -22.70
C SER A 69 -16.21 1.30 -21.81
N PHE A 70 -17.02 2.01 -21.02
CA PHE A 70 -16.49 2.98 -20.04
C PHE A 70 -15.67 2.28 -18.96
N VAL A 71 -16.17 1.19 -18.38
CA VAL A 71 -15.46 0.43 -17.34
C VAL A 71 -14.14 -0.13 -17.88
N ASP A 72 -14.14 -0.69 -19.10
CA ASP A 72 -12.94 -1.18 -19.77
C ASP A 72 -11.91 -0.06 -20.00
N ALA A 73 -12.37 1.10 -20.50
CA ALA A 73 -11.51 2.25 -20.73
C ALA A 73 -10.95 2.83 -19.42
N LEU A 74 -11.75 2.89 -18.36
CA LEU A 74 -11.29 3.31 -17.04
C LEU A 74 -10.27 2.32 -16.47
N GLY A 75 -10.51 1.02 -16.62
CA GLY A 75 -9.56 -0.03 -16.25
C GLY A 75 -8.23 0.11 -16.97
N HIS A 76 -8.25 0.44 -18.26
CA HIS A 76 -7.04 0.70 -19.02
C HIS A 76 -6.29 1.96 -18.55
N CYS A 77 -7.00 3.05 -18.22
CA CYS A 77 -6.39 4.25 -17.65
C CYS A 77 -5.72 3.96 -16.30
N VAL A 78 -6.39 3.19 -15.45
CA VAL A 78 -5.84 2.77 -14.15
C VAL A 78 -4.58 1.91 -14.34
N ALA A 79 -4.63 0.93 -15.26
CA ALA A 79 -3.48 0.07 -15.56
C ALA A 79 -2.29 0.88 -16.13
N LEU A 80 -2.54 1.84 -17.03
CA LEU A 80 -1.50 2.74 -17.54
C LEU A 80 -0.91 3.63 -16.43
N ALA A 81 -1.74 4.09 -15.51
CA ALA A 81 -1.29 4.88 -14.37
C ALA A 81 -0.37 4.06 -13.45
N PHE A 82 -0.70 2.80 -13.20
CA PHE A 82 0.20 1.88 -12.50
C PHE A 82 1.51 1.66 -13.25
N ALA A 83 1.44 1.39 -14.55
CA ALA A 83 2.62 1.18 -15.39
C ALA A 83 3.50 2.44 -15.51
N ALA A 84 2.89 3.64 -15.46
CA ALA A 84 3.61 4.91 -15.45
C ALA A 84 4.19 5.29 -14.07
N GLY A 85 3.93 4.45 -13.03
CA GLY A 85 4.48 4.66 -11.70
C GLY A 85 3.85 5.83 -10.96
N ILE A 86 2.53 5.83 -10.81
CA ILE A 86 1.83 6.77 -9.90
C ILE A 86 2.39 6.68 -8.47
N ALA A 87 2.94 5.52 -8.12
CA ALA A 87 3.89 5.39 -7.03
C ALA A 87 5.29 5.45 -7.66
N GLY A 88 5.86 6.63 -7.78
CA GLY A 88 7.20 6.80 -8.35
C GLY A 88 8.15 5.74 -7.81
N GLU A 89 8.98 5.14 -8.67
CA GLU A 89 10.02 4.16 -8.27
C GLU A 89 10.92 4.73 -7.15
N GLU A 90 10.99 6.04 -7.03
CA GLU A 90 11.67 6.75 -5.94
C GLU A 90 10.98 6.65 -4.56
N ALA A 91 9.70 6.27 -4.52
CA ALA A 91 8.95 6.17 -3.26
C ALA A 91 9.14 4.84 -2.53
N LEU A 92 9.47 3.77 -3.25
CA LEU A 92 9.69 2.42 -2.71
C LEU A 92 11.12 1.95 -3.00
N LEU A 93 11.93 1.89 -1.95
CA LEU A 93 13.32 1.39 -2.05
C LEU A 93 13.31 -0.13 -2.23
N ASP A 94 14.14 -0.65 -3.13
CA ASP A 94 14.42 -2.07 -3.14
C ASP A 94 15.27 -2.49 -1.92
N ASN A 95 15.46 -3.79 -1.73
CA ASN A 95 16.20 -4.32 -0.58
C ASN A 95 17.63 -3.76 -0.47
N GLY A 96 18.32 -3.57 -1.61
CA GLY A 96 19.68 -3.03 -1.65
C GLY A 96 19.71 -1.54 -1.31
N ALA A 97 18.86 -0.76 -1.95
CA ALA A 97 18.74 0.67 -1.69
C ALA A 97 18.27 0.95 -0.26
N PHE A 98 17.35 0.15 0.29
CA PHE A 98 16.92 0.27 1.67
C PHE A 98 18.05 -0.01 2.65
N ALA A 99 18.87 -1.03 2.42
CA ALA A 99 20.03 -1.34 3.26
C ALA A 99 21.04 -0.20 3.29
N VAL A 100 21.36 0.39 2.13
CA VAL A 100 22.27 1.55 2.01
C VAL A 100 21.70 2.77 2.75
N GLU A 101 20.43 3.08 2.56
CA GLU A 101 19.75 4.20 3.22
C GLU A 101 19.69 4.01 4.73
N LEU A 102 19.46 2.78 5.18
CA LEU A 102 19.47 2.43 6.60
C LEU A 102 20.82 2.67 7.24
N GLU A 103 21.91 2.17 6.65
CA GLU A 103 23.26 2.40 7.16
C GLU A 103 23.60 3.89 7.22
N ARG A 104 23.27 4.64 6.16
CA ARG A 104 23.44 6.09 6.12
C ARG A 104 22.69 6.79 7.25
N THR A 105 21.45 6.35 7.49
CA THR A 105 20.59 6.96 8.53
C THR A 105 21.07 6.59 9.93
N VAL A 106 21.53 5.34 10.15
CA VAL A 106 22.15 4.90 11.42
C VAL A 106 23.36 5.77 11.74
N ALA A 107 24.27 5.97 10.78
CA ALA A 107 25.44 6.82 10.98
C ALA A 107 25.07 8.27 11.31
N ALA A 108 24.07 8.83 10.61
CA ALA A 108 23.60 10.18 10.83
C ALA A 108 22.89 10.36 12.18
N SER A 109 22.12 9.37 12.62
CA SER A 109 21.41 9.38 13.91
C SER A 109 22.38 9.31 15.08
N ARG A 110 23.42 8.47 15.00
CA ARG A 110 24.50 8.39 15.99
C ARG A 110 25.25 9.71 16.13
N TRP A 111 25.62 10.28 14.98
CA TRP A 111 26.35 11.55 14.98
C TRP A 111 25.55 12.68 15.66
N ARG A 112 24.22 12.63 15.57
CA ARG A 112 23.33 13.67 16.11
C ARG A 112 22.68 13.31 17.43
N ASP A 113 22.99 12.15 17.99
CA ASP A 113 22.34 11.60 19.20
C ASP A 113 20.80 11.60 19.05
N GLN A 114 20.33 11.07 17.92
CA GLN A 114 18.90 11.04 17.57
C GLN A 114 18.38 9.61 17.56
N SER A 115 17.15 9.42 18.03
CA SER A 115 16.43 8.15 17.91
C SER A 115 16.25 7.75 16.45
N LEU A 116 16.23 6.46 16.21
CA LEU A 116 15.94 5.84 14.93
C LEU A 116 15.24 4.53 15.17
N ALA A 117 14.14 4.29 14.46
CA ALA A 117 13.45 3.02 14.51
C ALA A 117 13.24 2.43 13.11
N VAL A 118 13.18 1.11 13.07
CA VAL A 118 12.84 0.32 11.88
C VAL A 118 11.64 -0.56 12.20
N ALA A 119 10.71 -0.67 11.27
CA ALA A 119 9.68 -1.69 11.29
C ALA A 119 9.81 -2.60 10.07
N VAL A 120 9.68 -3.91 10.29
CA VAL A 120 9.53 -4.88 9.20
C VAL A 120 8.16 -5.53 9.34
N PHE A 121 7.41 -5.62 8.25
CA PHE A 121 6.07 -6.18 8.24
C PHE A 121 5.82 -7.03 6.99
N THR A 122 4.79 -7.87 7.05
CA THR A 122 4.37 -8.68 5.91
C THR A 122 3.02 -8.25 5.39
N VAL A 123 2.85 -8.41 4.08
CA VAL A 123 1.58 -8.19 3.38
C VAL A 123 1.21 -9.48 2.67
N HIS A 124 0.19 -10.17 3.16
CA HIS A 124 -0.29 -11.43 2.59
C HIS A 124 -1.27 -11.16 1.45
N GLY A 125 -1.36 -12.10 0.51
CA GLY A 125 -2.27 -12.01 -0.64
C GLY A 125 -1.63 -11.40 -1.89
N LEU A 126 -0.38 -10.98 -1.85
CA LEU A 126 0.34 -10.52 -3.05
C LEU A 126 0.60 -11.65 -4.06
N GLU A 127 0.60 -12.89 -3.60
CA GLU A 127 0.77 -14.10 -4.44
C GLU A 127 -0.51 -14.45 -5.22
N LEU A 128 -1.64 -14.01 -4.69
CA LEU A 128 -2.96 -14.19 -5.28
C LEU A 128 -3.30 -13.02 -6.21
N GLY A 129 -2.25 -12.35 -6.67
CA GLY A 129 -2.40 -11.22 -7.57
C GLY A 129 -3.50 -11.53 -8.58
N PRO A 130 -4.50 -10.69 -8.61
CA PRO A 130 -5.65 -10.90 -9.44
C PRO A 130 -5.16 -10.93 -10.89
N GLY A 131 -5.40 -11.98 -11.63
CA GLY A 131 -4.79 -12.42 -12.90
C GLY A 131 -4.53 -11.39 -14.00
N ALA A 132 -4.84 -10.10 -13.77
CA ALA A 132 -4.53 -8.98 -14.66
C ALA A 132 -3.56 -7.96 -14.06
N ILE A 133 -3.33 -7.96 -12.73
CA ILE A 133 -2.37 -7.04 -12.10
C ILE A 133 -1.08 -7.81 -11.84
N ASP A 134 0.02 -7.33 -12.39
CA ASP A 134 1.34 -7.88 -12.14
C ASP A 134 1.65 -7.77 -10.62
N GLN A 135 2.28 -8.79 -10.06
CA GLN A 135 2.77 -8.78 -8.67
C GLN A 135 3.61 -7.53 -8.39
N ARG A 136 4.39 -7.07 -9.37
CA ARG A 136 5.16 -5.84 -9.28
C ARG A 136 4.26 -4.62 -9.00
N ASP A 137 3.16 -4.50 -9.70
CA ASP A 137 2.22 -3.39 -9.56
C ASP A 137 1.54 -3.40 -8.18
N LEU A 138 1.22 -4.59 -7.66
CA LEU A 138 0.71 -4.74 -6.30
C LEU A 138 1.74 -4.32 -5.26
N ILE A 139 3.01 -4.68 -5.43
CA ILE A 139 4.11 -4.26 -4.56
C ILE A 139 4.26 -2.74 -4.58
N LEU A 140 4.25 -2.12 -5.74
CA LEU A 140 4.32 -0.66 -5.89
C LEU A 140 3.12 0.02 -5.23
N HIS A 141 1.92 -0.55 -5.37
CA HIS A 141 0.72 -0.03 -4.72
C HIS A 141 0.82 -0.09 -3.18
N VAL A 142 1.27 -1.21 -2.62
CA VAL A 142 1.54 -1.32 -1.17
C VAL A 142 2.56 -0.26 -0.73
N GLY A 143 3.64 -0.09 -1.50
CA GLY A 143 4.67 0.91 -1.25
C GLY A 143 4.10 2.32 -1.20
N ALA A 144 3.26 2.68 -2.16
CA ALA A 144 2.63 4.00 -2.25
C ALA A 144 1.65 4.25 -1.11
N LEU A 145 0.80 3.28 -0.76
CA LEU A 145 -0.08 3.37 0.40
C LEU A 145 0.71 3.54 1.70
N ALA A 146 1.78 2.78 1.86
CA ALA A 146 2.67 2.93 3.01
C ALA A 146 3.31 4.31 3.03
N ARG A 147 3.79 4.81 1.88
CA ARG A 147 4.42 6.12 1.72
C ARG A 147 3.44 7.26 2.09
N SER A 148 2.18 7.18 1.66
CA SER A 148 1.16 8.18 1.98
C SER A 148 0.79 8.24 3.46
N ALA A 149 1.02 7.17 4.20
CA ALA A 149 0.66 7.04 5.62
C ALA A 149 1.79 7.44 6.59
N VAL A 150 3.02 7.67 6.08
CA VAL A 150 4.19 8.03 6.87
C VAL A 150 4.68 9.45 6.53
N ARG A 151 5.65 9.98 7.28
CA ARG A 151 6.18 11.34 7.07
C ARG A 151 7.07 11.40 5.83
N HIS A 152 7.34 12.60 5.32
CA HIS A 152 8.22 12.81 4.17
C HIS A 152 9.65 12.26 4.41
N ASP A 153 10.17 12.40 5.61
CA ASP A 153 11.52 11.93 5.97
C ASP A 153 11.60 10.42 6.22
N ASP A 154 10.46 9.76 6.46
CA ASP A 154 10.43 8.31 6.62
C ASP A 154 10.72 7.64 5.27
N ARG A 155 11.20 6.41 5.26
CA ARG A 155 11.44 5.64 4.03
C ARG A 155 10.65 4.36 4.05
N VAL A 156 10.25 3.93 2.86
CA VAL A 156 9.54 2.67 2.64
C VAL A 156 10.40 1.80 1.75
N GLY A 157 10.54 0.53 2.09
CA GLY A 157 11.31 -0.43 1.30
C GLY A 157 10.57 -1.75 1.12
N HIS A 158 10.80 -2.40 -0.03
CA HIS A 158 10.41 -3.75 -0.31
C HIS A 158 11.62 -4.68 -0.16
N LEU A 159 11.57 -5.57 0.83
CA LEU A 159 12.69 -6.45 1.17
C LEU A 159 12.66 -7.81 0.44
N GLY A 160 11.73 -7.98 -0.48
CA GLY A 160 11.48 -9.21 -1.24
C GLY A 160 10.25 -9.97 -0.76
N ALA A 161 9.68 -10.79 -1.64
CA ALA A 161 8.45 -11.55 -1.42
C ALA A 161 7.32 -10.67 -0.85
N ASP A 162 6.81 -11.02 0.33
CA ASP A 162 5.74 -10.32 1.05
C ASP A 162 6.25 -9.34 2.12
N HIS A 163 7.57 -9.11 2.20
CA HIS A 163 8.20 -8.32 3.26
C HIS A 163 8.46 -6.88 2.85
N PHE A 164 8.00 -5.96 3.69
CA PHE A 164 8.23 -4.52 3.58
C PHE A 164 8.92 -3.99 4.83
N ALA A 165 9.59 -2.86 4.68
CA ALA A 165 10.23 -2.15 5.78
C ALA A 165 9.87 -0.67 5.79
N LEU A 166 9.87 -0.10 6.99
CA LEU A 166 9.73 1.33 7.22
C LEU A 166 10.91 1.78 8.07
N LEU A 167 11.51 2.88 7.67
CA LEU A 167 12.61 3.53 8.38
C LEU A 167 12.11 4.86 8.91
N PHE A 168 12.26 5.11 10.20
CA PHE A 168 11.74 6.26 10.92
C PHE A 168 12.89 7.07 11.56
N PRO A 169 13.50 8.02 10.82
CA PRO A 169 14.47 8.92 11.40
C PRO A 169 13.83 9.79 12.49
N ARG A 170 14.57 10.03 13.57
CA ARG A 170 14.12 10.85 14.72
C ARG A 170 12.81 10.35 15.36
N ALA A 171 12.65 9.05 15.42
CA ALA A 171 11.51 8.42 16.06
C ALA A 171 11.98 7.16 16.81
N GLY A 172 11.39 6.91 17.96
CA GLY A 172 11.56 5.67 18.71
C GLY A 172 10.54 4.60 18.31
N GLU A 173 10.60 3.47 19.00
CA GLU A 173 9.70 2.34 18.71
C GLU A 173 8.21 2.72 18.91
N PHE A 174 7.91 3.59 19.88
CA PHE A 174 6.53 3.99 20.12
C PHE A 174 5.93 4.76 18.93
N GLU A 175 6.65 5.75 18.41
CA GLU A 175 6.24 6.53 17.24
C GLU A 175 6.16 5.65 15.98
N ALA A 176 7.12 4.72 15.81
CA ALA A 176 7.11 3.76 14.70
C ALA A 176 5.87 2.86 14.72
N ARG A 177 5.47 2.38 15.91
CA ARG A 177 4.23 1.61 16.08
C ARG A 177 2.98 2.43 15.75
N ALA A 178 2.94 3.70 16.14
CA ALA A 178 1.85 4.61 15.81
C ALA A 178 1.77 4.89 14.29
N ALA A 179 2.92 5.07 13.63
CA ALA A 179 3.00 5.24 12.18
C ALA A 179 2.52 3.97 11.44
N PHE A 180 2.97 2.80 11.89
CA PHE A 180 2.55 1.53 11.31
C PHE A 180 1.04 1.27 11.43
N LYS A 181 0.39 1.70 12.51
CA LYS A 181 -1.09 1.62 12.61
C LYS A 181 -1.77 2.40 11.48
N ARG A 182 -1.22 3.55 11.06
CA ARG A 182 -1.75 4.33 9.93
C ARG A 182 -1.54 3.60 8.61
N VAL A 183 -0.34 3.03 8.40
CA VAL A 183 -0.04 2.20 7.21
C VAL A 183 -1.02 1.03 7.11
N ARG A 184 -1.21 0.29 8.20
CA ARG A 184 -2.15 -0.83 8.25
C ARG A 184 -3.59 -0.39 7.94
N ALA A 185 -4.00 0.77 8.46
CA ALA A 185 -5.32 1.31 8.18
C ALA A 185 -5.47 1.79 6.73
N ALA A 186 -4.42 2.30 6.10
CA ALA A 186 -4.41 2.67 4.69
C ALA A 186 -4.54 1.43 3.80
N LEU A 187 -3.75 0.40 4.05
CA LEU A 187 -3.84 -0.88 3.34
C LEU A 187 -5.21 -1.54 3.47
N ALA A 188 -5.79 -1.53 4.68
CA ALA A 188 -7.10 -2.14 4.94
C ALA A 188 -8.28 -1.41 4.27
N ARG A 189 -8.10 -0.14 3.91
CA ARG A 189 -9.13 0.66 3.22
C ARG A 189 -9.01 0.66 1.71
N SER A 190 -7.91 0.15 1.17
CA SER A 190 -7.72 0.12 -0.28
C SER A 190 -8.63 -0.89 -0.94
N GLU A 191 -9.43 -0.42 -1.87
CA GLU A 191 -10.37 -1.27 -2.63
C GLU A 191 -9.65 -2.24 -3.58
N LEU A 192 -8.42 -1.95 -3.97
CA LEU A 192 -7.55 -2.88 -4.71
C LEU A 192 -7.35 -4.19 -3.95
N PHE A 193 -7.49 -4.14 -2.64
CA PHE A 193 -7.31 -5.29 -1.76
C PHE A 193 -8.62 -5.79 -1.13
N ALA A 194 -9.76 -5.33 -1.63
CA ALA A 194 -11.10 -5.64 -1.10
C ALA A 194 -11.49 -7.14 -1.11
N GLY A 195 -10.54 -8.04 -1.27
CA GLY A 195 -10.77 -9.49 -1.26
C GLY A 195 -9.73 -10.29 -0.49
N GLY A 196 -8.72 -9.69 0.16
CA GLY A 196 -7.82 -10.55 0.89
C GLY A 196 -6.38 -10.11 1.15
N VAL A 197 -5.98 -8.89 0.86
CA VAL A 197 -4.67 -8.44 1.34
C VAL A 197 -4.75 -8.09 2.82
N LEU A 198 -4.11 -8.90 3.62
CA LEU A 198 -3.98 -8.66 5.05
C LEU A 198 -2.57 -8.14 5.35
N CYS A 199 -2.48 -6.93 5.89
CA CYS A 199 -1.27 -6.50 6.56
C CYS A 199 -1.07 -7.41 7.78
N GLY A 200 -0.05 -8.25 7.69
CA GLY A 200 0.28 -9.26 8.68
C GLY A 200 0.89 -8.67 9.96
N ALA A 201 1.70 -9.47 10.63
CA ALA A 201 2.47 -9.06 11.78
C ALA A 201 3.54 -8.03 11.41
N ALA A 202 4.01 -7.27 12.41
CA ALA A 202 5.17 -6.39 12.28
C ALA A 202 6.13 -6.58 13.46
N GLY A 203 7.42 -6.49 13.16
CA GLY A 203 8.51 -6.40 14.13
C GLY A 203 9.10 -5.00 14.11
N PHE A 204 9.46 -4.49 15.27
CA PHE A 204 10.02 -3.14 15.45
C PHE A 204 11.34 -3.24 16.19
N ALA A 205 12.32 -2.46 15.78
CA ALA A 205 13.57 -2.30 16.48
C ALA A 205 13.95 -0.82 16.54
N GLU A 206 14.55 -0.41 17.64
CA GLU A 206 15.09 0.93 17.85
C GLU A 206 16.61 0.85 17.94
N ILE A 207 17.29 1.88 17.44
CA ILE A 207 18.75 1.95 17.48
C ILE A 207 19.22 1.98 18.93
N ASP A 208 20.21 1.19 19.23
CA ASP A 208 21.05 1.32 20.42
C ASP A 208 22.48 1.75 20.07
N GLU A 209 23.36 1.87 21.07
CA GLU A 209 24.72 2.37 20.88
C GLU A 209 25.60 1.42 20.03
N HIS A 210 25.20 0.16 19.88
CA HIS A 210 26.02 -0.91 19.30
C HIS A 210 25.49 -1.45 17.97
N ALA A 211 24.28 -1.09 17.56
CA ALA A 211 23.67 -1.63 16.37
C ALA A 211 24.22 -1.00 15.07
N SER A 212 24.58 -1.79 14.09
CA SER A 212 24.68 -1.39 12.69
C SER A 212 23.28 -1.37 12.05
N GLY A 213 23.14 -0.81 10.86
CA GLY A 213 21.88 -0.91 10.12
C GLY A 213 21.46 -2.35 9.85
N ALA A 214 22.44 -3.21 9.53
CA ALA A 214 22.19 -4.62 9.31
C ALA A 214 21.68 -5.34 10.58
N GLU A 215 22.28 -5.07 11.73
CA GLU A 215 21.86 -5.63 13.03
C GLU A 215 20.46 -5.12 13.43
N LEU A 216 20.22 -3.82 13.26
CA LEU A 216 18.91 -3.21 13.53
C LEU A 216 17.81 -3.84 12.66
N LEU A 217 18.08 -4.08 11.38
CA LEU A 217 17.15 -4.75 10.48
C LEU A 217 16.95 -6.22 10.86
N ALA A 218 18.00 -6.91 11.28
CA ALA A 218 17.94 -8.30 11.75
C ALA A 218 17.08 -8.43 13.01
N ASP A 219 17.23 -7.53 13.98
CA ASP A 219 16.41 -7.50 15.20
C ASP A 219 14.91 -7.25 14.85
N ALA A 220 14.60 -6.31 13.96
CA ALA A 220 13.24 -6.09 13.50
C ALA A 220 12.64 -7.33 12.83
N ARG A 221 13.42 -8.06 12.02
CA ARG A 221 12.99 -9.33 11.39
C ARG A 221 12.77 -10.44 12.42
N GLU A 222 13.61 -10.56 13.43
CA GLU A 222 13.44 -11.53 14.50
C GLU A 222 12.14 -11.25 15.29
N ARG A 223 11.91 -9.98 15.66
CA ARG A 223 10.68 -9.57 16.35
C ARG A 223 9.43 -9.79 15.49
N LEU A 224 9.52 -9.61 14.18
CA LEU A 224 8.45 -9.99 13.24
C LEU A 224 8.17 -11.50 13.32
N SER A 225 9.20 -12.34 13.31
CA SER A 225 9.05 -13.78 13.42
C SER A 225 8.37 -14.20 14.72
N LEU A 226 8.73 -13.56 15.83
CA LEU A 226 8.09 -13.79 17.14
C LEU A 226 6.62 -13.32 17.14
N ALA A 227 6.31 -12.19 16.54
CA ALA A 227 4.95 -11.68 16.43
C ALA A 227 4.07 -12.62 15.58
N ARG A 228 4.59 -13.16 14.48
CA ARG A 228 3.90 -14.17 13.64
C ARG A 228 3.60 -15.45 14.43
N ARG A 229 4.56 -15.97 15.20
CA ARG A 229 4.32 -17.16 16.05
C ARG A 229 3.22 -16.92 17.06
N ARG A 230 3.20 -15.77 17.73
CA ARG A 230 2.15 -15.42 18.71
C ARG A 230 0.76 -15.29 18.08
N ALA A 231 0.68 -14.81 16.83
CA ALA A 231 -0.58 -14.73 16.11
C ALA A 231 -1.11 -16.11 15.67
N TYR A 232 -0.20 -17.05 15.34
CA TYR A 232 -0.57 -18.41 14.94
C TYR A 232 -0.83 -19.36 16.13
N PHE A 233 -0.18 -19.11 17.26
CA PHE A 233 -0.35 -19.88 18.51
C PHE A 233 -0.72 -18.90 19.62
N PRO A 234 -1.98 -18.45 19.68
CA PRO A 234 -2.42 -17.67 20.84
C PRO A 234 -2.19 -18.54 22.08
N SER A 235 -1.47 -17.99 23.06
CA SER A 235 -1.16 -18.67 24.31
C SER A 235 -2.46 -19.27 24.86
N ASP A 236 -2.45 -20.57 25.10
CA ASP A 236 -3.57 -21.29 25.72
C ASP A 236 -3.96 -20.56 27.00
N PRO A 237 -5.20 -20.06 27.13
CA PRO A 237 -5.65 -19.32 28.34
C PRO A 237 -5.66 -20.21 29.59
N THR A 238 -5.33 -21.48 29.48
CA THR A 238 -5.31 -22.46 30.61
C THR A 238 -3.95 -22.63 31.27
N GLN A 239 -2.86 -21.96 30.80
CA GLN A 239 -1.60 -22.00 31.52
C GLN A 239 -1.67 -21.03 32.73
N PRO A 240 -1.61 -21.58 33.99
CA PRO A 240 -1.52 -20.73 35.16
C PRO A 240 -0.20 -19.95 35.13
N LEU A 241 -0.27 -18.65 35.38
CA LEU A 241 0.88 -17.78 35.60
C LEU A 241 1.74 -18.43 36.69
N ALA A 242 2.91 -18.94 36.32
CA ALA A 242 3.90 -19.39 37.28
C ALA A 242 4.29 -18.19 38.14
N GLY A 243 4.03 -18.30 39.45
CA GLY A 243 4.27 -17.31 40.51
C GLY A 243 5.77 -17.10 40.80
#